data_90453503e9f05f493ec6d2adc1f7064e
#
_entry.id   90453503e9f05f493ec6d2adc1f7064e
#
_cell.length_a   1.000
_cell.length_b   1.000
_cell.length_c   1.000
_cell.angle_alpha   90.00
_cell.angle_beta   90.00
_cell.angle_gamma   90.00
#
_symmetry.space_group_name_H-M   'P 1'
#
loop_
_entity.id
_entity.type
_entity.pdbx_description
1 polymer ?
#
loop_
_entity_poly.entity_id
_entity_poly.type
_entity_poly.pdbx_seq_one_letter_code
_entity_poly.pdbx_strand_id
1 'polypeptide(L)'
;EDARYLAPEMAVLDWIGKPVIVLLNQTGRPRPRDEEQADEARWRSALGSHPTIRQVTTLDAFARCWVQEIALFDLVRDALPEARRAPFDRLADAWQARRLAQFDEAMAALAAPIAYAACDREPLPDAGVGGALRGIGRSLGIGRDDAEDGKARAASAMAARLDDSLRASTDRLIA
;
A
#
# COMPACT_ATOMS: atom_id res chain seq x y z
N GLU A 1 5.23 25.52 17.32
CA GLU A 1 5.12 26.86 16.71
C GLU A 1 3.69 27.02 16.20
N ASP A 2 3.06 28.13 16.47
CA ASP A 2 1.77 28.62 15.97
C ASP A 2 0.45 28.10 16.53
N ALA A 3 0.38 27.79 17.82
CA ALA A 3 -0.89 27.74 18.53
C ALA A 3 -1.67 29.09 18.57
N ARG A 4 -1.07 30.18 18.10
CA ARG A 4 -1.69 31.53 18.15
C ARG A 4 -2.88 31.68 17.21
N TYR A 5 -2.89 31.00 16.08
CA TYR A 5 -4.00 31.02 15.12
C TYR A 5 -5.13 30.05 15.50
N LEU A 6 -4.84 29.08 16.33
CA LEU A 6 -5.78 28.04 16.68
C LEU A 6 -6.95 28.56 17.54
N ALA A 7 -6.69 29.47 18.45
CA ALA A 7 -7.71 29.98 19.36
C ALA A 7 -8.88 30.68 18.65
N PRO A 8 -8.69 31.57 17.66
CA PRO A 8 -9.81 32.15 16.91
C PRO A 8 -10.59 31.10 16.10
N GLU A 9 -9.91 30.13 15.51
CA GLU A 9 -10.57 29.06 14.74
C GLU A 9 -11.41 28.18 15.65
N MET A 10 -10.89 27.81 16.82
CA MET A 10 -11.63 27.03 17.81
C MET A 10 -12.84 27.78 18.33
N ALA A 11 -12.73 29.08 18.55
CA ALA A 11 -13.87 29.90 18.96
C ALA A 11 -15.03 29.91 17.94
N VAL A 12 -14.68 29.89 16.63
CA VAL A 12 -15.68 29.75 15.55
C VAL A 12 -16.32 28.38 15.58
N LEU A 13 -15.53 27.31 15.75
CA LEU A 13 -16.04 25.94 15.82
C LEU A 13 -16.92 25.71 17.05
N ASP A 14 -16.55 26.28 18.21
CA ASP A 14 -17.35 26.23 19.41
C ASP A 14 -18.68 27.01 19.25
N TRP A 15 -18.66 28.14 18.54
CA TRP A 15 -19.87 28.89 18.20
C TRP A 15 -20.80 28.10 17.27
N ILE A 16 -20.25 27.35 16.28
CA ILE A 16 -21.04 26.46 15.40
C ILE A 16 -21.66 25.31 16.20
N GLY A 17 -21.02 24.85 17.28
CA GLY A 17 -21.56 23.87 18.23
C GLY A 17 -21.73 22.46 17.63
N LYS A 18 -20.99 22.11 16.55
CA LYS A 18 -21.03 20.77 15.96
C LYS A 18 -19.87 19.93 16.49
N PRO A 19 -20.04 18.58 16.57
CA PRO A 19 -18.93 17.70 16.88
C PRO A 19 -17.78 17.88 15.86
N VAL A 20 -16.56 18.03 16.35
CA VAL A 20 -15.36 18.22 15.54
C VAL A 20 -14.41 17.05 15.76
N ILE A 21 -13.92 16.46 14.67
CA ILE A 21 -12.82 15.51 14.65
C ILE A 21 -11.62 16.23 14.03
N VAL A 22 -10.53 16.33 14.77
CA VAL A 22 -9.30 16.96 14.29
C VAL A 22 -8.42 15.92 13.66
N LEU A 23 -8.03 16.15 12.39
CA LEU A 23 -7.13 15.29 11.65
C LEU A 23 -5.75 15.94 11.57
N LEU A 24 -4.74 15.27 12.11
CA LEU A 24 -3.35 15.67 11.96
C LEU A 24 -2.87 15.16 10.60
N ASN A 25 -2.62 16.09 9.69
CA ASN A 25 -2.20 15.83 8.32
C ASN A 25 -0.74 16.26 8.10
N GLN A 26 -0.09 15.71 7.10
CA GLN A 26 1.29 16.05 6.73
C GLN A 26 2.29 15.85 7.88
N THR A 27 2.18 14.73 8.57
CA THR A 27 3.03 14.41 9.73
C THR A 27 4.48 14.10 9.37
N GLY A 28 4.81 14.14 8.08
CA GLY A 28 6.15 13.92 7.57
C GLY A 28 6.46 12.44 7.33
N ARG A 29 7.74 12.07 7.41
CA ARG A 29 8.14 10.66 7.26
C ARG A 29 7.62 9.84 8.44
N PRO A 30 7.23 8.57 8.22
CA PRO A 30 6.84 7.67 9.30
C PRO A 30 7.91 7.64 10.39
N ARG A 31 7.47 7.80 11.63
CA ARG A 31 8.29 7.79 12.84
C ARG A 31 7.94 6.59 13.71
N PRO A 32 8.75 6.26 14.73
CA PRO A 32 8.37 5.28 15.73
C PRO A 32 6.99 5.57 16.32
N ARG A 33 6.22 4.52 16.55
CA ARG A 33 4.80 4.64 16.96
C ARG A 33 4.61 5.41 18.27
N ASP A 34 5.55 5.31 19.19
CA ASP A 34 5.57 6.04 20.46
C ASP A 34 5.72 7.55 20.28
N GLU A 35 6.52 7.99 19.31
CA GLU A 35 6.66 9.40 18.95
C GLU A 35 5.38 9.96 18.31
N GLU A 36 4.77 9.21 17.42
CA GLU A 36 3.51 9.60 16.78
C GLU A 36 2.37 9.71 17.80
N GLN A 37 2.30 8.76 18.73
CA GLN A 37 1.33 8.79 19.82
C GLN A 37 1.57 9.95 20.80
N ALA A 38 2.83 10.30 21.05
CA ALA A 38 3.18 11.45 21.88
C ALA A 38 2.74 12.77 21.22
N ASP A 39 2.86 12.89 19.90
CA ASP A 39 2.38 14.04 19.15
C ASP A 39 0.85 14.14 19.19
N GLU A 40 0.13 13.05 18.97
CA GLU A 40 -1.34 13.04 19.12
C GLU A 40 -1.78 13.43 20.54
N ALA A 41 -1.08 12.92 21.57
CA ALA A 41 -1.38 13.25 22.95
C ALA A 41 -1.17 14.74 23.27
N ARG A 42 -0.11 15.35 22.70
CA ARG A 42 0.13 16.80 22.84
C ARG A 42 -1.00 17.62 22.22
N TRP A 43 -1.42 17.28 21.00
CA TRP A 43 -2.53 17.95 20.32
C TRP A 43 -3.84 17.74 21.06
N ARG A 44 -4.11 16.53 21.53
CA ARG A 44 -5.30 16.22 22.33
C ARG A 44 -5.33 17.04 23.63
N SER A 45 -4.19 17.20 24.29
CA SER A 45 -4.06 18.03 25.49
C SER A 45 -4.29 19.52 25.20
N ALA A 46 -3.72 20.03 24.10
CA ALA A 46 -3.87 21.43 23.71
C ALA A 46 -5.30 21.80 23.32
N LEU A 47 -6.02 20.87 22.69
CA LEU A 47 -7.38 21.06 22.18
C LEU A 47 -8.48 20.59 23.15
N GLY A 48 -8.12 19.85 24.20
CA GLY A 48 -9.08 19.19 25.09
C GLY A 48 -9.94 20.13 25.94
N SER A 49 -9.61 21.44 25.97
CA SER A 49 -10.44 22.45 26.61
C SER A 49 -11.68 22.87 25.79
N HIS A 50 -11.72 22.51 24.51
CA HIS A 50 -12.81 22.87 23.61
C HIS A 50 -13.92 21.81 23.61
N PRO A 51 -15.16 22.15 24.02
CA PRO A 51 -16.22 21.16 24.22
C PRO A 51 -16.73 20.53 22.93
N THR A 52 -16.49 21.16 21.79
CA THR A 52 -16.88 20.65 20.47
C THR A 52 -15.95 19.56 19.93
N ILE A 53 -14.69 19.50 20.42
CA ILE A 53 -13.73 18.52 19.95
C ILE A 53 -14.02 17.15 20.56
N ARG A 54 -14.28 16.16 19.71
CA ARG A 54 -14.56 14.77 20.07
C ARG A 54 -13.33 13.90 20.02
N GLN A 55 -12.51 14.09 19.01
CA GLN A 55 -11.34 13.27 18.76
C GLN A 55 -10.24 14.06 18.04
N VAL A 56 -9.00 13.69 18.34
CA VAL A 56 -7.80 14.08 17.58
C VAL A 56 -7.12 12.80 17.13
N THR A 57 -6.85 12.67 15.84
CA THR A 57 -6.21 11.50 15.26
C THR A 57 -5.33 11.86 14.07
N THR A 58 -4.37 11.03 13.75
CA THR A 58 -3.51 11.20 12.58
C THR A 58 -4.16 10.54 11.37
N LEU A 59 -4.30 11.30 10.29
CA LEU A 59 -4.68 10.79 8.98
C LEU A 59 -3.92 11.58 7.91
N ASP A 60 -2.78 11.06 7.49
CA ASP A 60 -1.94 11.71 6.50
C ASP A 60 -2.45 11.43 5.08
N ALA A 61 -2.81 12.49 4.35
CA ALA A 61 -3.33 12.41 3.00
C ALA A 61 -2.32 11.86 1.99
N PHE A 62 -1.01 11.96 2.26
CA PHE A 62 0.05 11.45 1.40
C PHE A 62 0.44 10.00 1.70
N ALA A 63 0.24 9.55 2.93
CA ALA A 63 0.59 8.19 3.38
C ALA A 63 -0.64 7.36 3.75
N ARG A 64 -1.85 7.85 3.43
CA ARG A 64 -3.11 7.19 3.80
C ARG A 64 -3.28 5.86 3.09
N CYS A 65 -3.79 4.91 3.85
CA CYS A 65 -4.32 3.67 3.31
C CYS A 65 -5.84 3.62 3.59
N TRP A 66 -6.60 2.93 2.75
CA TRP A 66 -8.05 2.82 2.89
C TRP A 66 -8.51 2.24 4.24
N VAL A 67 -7.65 1.48 4.92
CA VAL A 67 -7.91 0.97 6.28
C VAL A 67 -7.99 2.12 7.30
N GLN A 68 -7.15 3.16 7.15
CA GLN A 68 -7.22 4.36 8.01
C GLN A 68 -8.50 5.16 7.75
N GLU A 69 -9.01 5.14 6.52
CA GLU A 69 -10.29 5.78 6.19
C GLU A 69 -11.47 5.07 6.87
N ILE A 70 -11.42 3.73 7.04
CA ILE A 70 -12.43 2.99 7.82
C ILE A 70 -12.41 3.46 9.29
N ALA A 71 -11.24 3.56 9.90
CA ALA A 71 -11.12 4.05 11.27
C ALA A 71 -11.69 5.48 11.42
N LEU A 72 -11.52 6.34 10.41
CA LEU A 72 -12.16 7.65 10.39
C LEU A 72 -13.69 7.55 10.31
N PHE A 73 -14.23 6.61 9.54
CA PHE A 73 -15.68 6.42 9.47
C PHE A 73 -16.26 5.99 10.81
N ASP A 74 -15.58 5.14 11.57
CA ASP A 74 -16.00 4.79 12.93
C ASP A 74 -16.08 6.02 13.84
N LEU A 75 -15.07 6.90 13.80
CA LEU A 75 -15.05 8.14 14.55
C LEU A 75 -16.18 9.09 14.14
N VAL A 76 -16.44 9.21 12.82
CA VAL A 76 -17.55 10.04 12.31
C VAL A 76 -18.88 9.46 12.76
N ARG A 77 -19.08 8.16 12.67
CA ARG A 77 -20.28 7.46 13.11
C ARG A 77 -20.60 7.75 14.58
N ASP A 78 -19.58 7.65 15.44
CA ASP A 78 -19.75 7.90 16.89
C ASP A 78 -20.10 9.36 17.21
N ALA A 79 -19.65 10.29 16.39
CA ALA A 79 -19.97 11.70 16.49
C ALA A 79 -21.37 12.07 15.94
N LEU A 80 -22.01 11.19 15.14
CA LEU A 80 -23.32 11.44 14.56
C LEU A 80 -24.46 11.21 15.56
N PRO A 81 -25.55 12.00 15.45
CA PRO A 81 -26.81 11.71 16.13
C PRO A 81 -27.32 10.31 15.73
N GLU A 82 -27.93 9.61 16.68
CA GLU A 82 -28.40 8.23 16.49
C GLU A 82 -29.25 8.04 15.23
N ALA A 83 -30.16 8.95 14.94
CA ALA A 83 -31.01 8.89 13.75
C ALA A 83 -30.25 8.93 12.41
N ARG A 84 -28.99 9.35 12.41
CA ARG A 84 -28.14 9.43 11.22
C ARG A 84 -27.13 8.28 11.13
N ARG A 85 -26.96 7.47 12.16
CA ARG A 85 -25.98 6.38 12.17
C ARG A 85 -26.30 5.31 11.14
N ALA A 86 -27.53 4.79 11.11
CA ALA A 86 -27.90 3.73 10.17
C ALA A 86 -27.78 4.12 8.67
N PRO A 87 -28.17 5.33 8.21
CA PRO A 87 -27.83 5.79 6.87
C PRO A 87 -26.32 5.89 6.60
N PHE A 88 -25.55 6.32 7.60
CA PHE A 88 -24.12 6.45 7.49
C PHE A 88 -23.42 5.07 7.43
N ASP A 89 -23.87 4.09 8.24
CA ASP A 89 -23.36 2.72 8.21
C ASP A 89 -23.50 2.12 6.81
N ARG A 90 -24.66 2.30 6.16
CA ARG A 90 -24.84 1.82 4.78
C ARG A 90 -23.88 2.47 3.78
N LEU A 91 -23.55 3.75 3.96
CA LEU A 91 -22.56 4.44 3.14
C LEU A 91 -21.16 3.90 3.38
N ALA A 92 -20.78 3.70 4.63
CA ALA A 92 -19.48 3.15 5.04
C ALA A 92 -19.30 1.72 4.50
N ASP A 93 -20.32 0.87 4.65
CA ASP A 93 -20.33 -0.51 4.14
C ASP A 93 -20.17 -0.54 2.60
N ALA A 94 -20.90 0.29 1.88
CA ALA A 94 -20.81 0.37 0.43
C ALA A 94 -19.42 0.87 -0.02
N TRP A 95 -18.86 1.84 0.69
CA TRP A 95 -17.52 2.34 0.43
C TRP A 95 -16.46 1.27 0.70
N GLN A 96 -16.55 0.56 1.82
CA GLN A 96 -15.64 -0.53 2.17
C GLN A 96 -15.70 -1.67 1.14
N ALA A 97 -16.90 -2.09 0.74
CA ALA A 97 -17.08 -3.11 -0.28
C ALA A 97 -16.43 -2.72 -1.61
N ARG A 98 -16.58 -1.45 -2.02
CA ARG A 98 -15.90 -0.92 -3.21
C ARG A 98 -14.38 -0.96 -3.10
N ARG A 99 -13.82 -0.59 -1.93
CA ARG A 99 -12.37 -0.60 -1.71
C ARG A 99 -11.80 -2.01 -1.69
N LEU A 100 -12.52 -2.96 -1.09
CA LEU A 100 -12.14 -4.38 -1.12
C LEU A 100 -12.14 -4.92 -2.55
N ALA A 101 -13.18 -4.63 -3.34
CA ALA A 101 -13.21 -5.05 -4.74
C ALA A 101 -12.03 -4.48 -5.55
N GLN A 102 -11.69 -3.21 -5.37
CA GLN A 102 -10.53 -2.59 -6.02
C GLN A 102 -9.20 -3.25 -5.56
N PHE A 103 -9.09 -3.57 -4.28
CA PHE A 103 -7.93 -4.27 -3.75
C PHE A 103 -7.80 -5.68 -4.34
N ASP A 104 -8.90 -6.44 -4.40
CA ASP A 104 -8.93 -7.78 -4.97
C ASP A 104 -8.56 -7.77 -6.46
N GLU A 105 -9.05 -6.80 -7.22
CA GLU A 105 -8.70 -6.60 -8.62
C GLU A 105 -7.20 -6.29 -8.78
N ALA A 106 -6.65 -5.40 -7.96
CA ALA A 106 -5.23 -5.07 -7.97
C ALA A 106 -4.37 -6.28 -7.60
N MET A 107 -4.77 -7.03 -6.57
CA MET A 107 -4.07 -8.25 -6.16
C MET A 107 -4.12 -9.33 -7.22
N ALA A 108 -5.26 -9.52 -7.91
CA ALA A 108 -5.38 -10.46 -9.02
C ALA A 108 -4.48 -10.05 -10.20
N ALA A 109 -4.42 -8.77 -10.54
CA ALA A 109 -3.56 -8.25 -11.59
C ALA A 109 -2.07 -8.45 -11.31
N LEU A 110 -1.66 -8.36 -10.04
CA LEU A 110 -0.26 -8.62 -9.63
C LEU A 110 0.04 -10.12 -9.49
N ALA A 111 -0.92 -10.91 -9.01
CA ALA A 111 -0.74 -12.34 -8.81
C ALA A 111 -0.65 -13.12 -10.14
N ALA A 112 -1.38 -12.70 -11.17
CA ALA A 112 -1.42 -13.39 -12.46
C ALA A 112 -0.04 -13.52 -13.14
N PRO A 113 0.78 -12.46 -13.31
CA PRO A 113 2.11 -12.59 -13.87
C PRO A 113 3.05 -13.43 -13.01
N ILE A 114 2.93 -13.39 -11.70
CA ILE A 114 3.75 -14.21 -10.78
C ILE A 114 3.39 -15.69 -10.93
N ALA A 115 2.09 -16.01 -10.97
CA ALA A 115 1.63 -17.37 -11.18
C ALA A 115 2.05 -17.91 -12.56
N TYR A 116 1.98 -17.06 -13.60
CA TYR A 116 2.46 -17.43 -14.94
C TYR A 116 3.96 -17.70 -14.93
N ALA A 117 4.76 -16.83 -14.31
CA ALA A 117 6.21 -17.02 -14.21
C ALA A 117 6.60 -18.25 -13.41
N ALA A 118 5.82 -18.63 -12.38
CA ALA A 118 6.05 -19.87 -11.62
C ALA A 118 5.85 -21.13 -12.47
N CYS A 119 5.04 -21.05 -13.54
CA CYS A 119 4.81 -22.13 -14.49
C CYS A 119 5.67 -22.01 -15.76
N ASP A 120 6.38 -20.90 -15.93
CA ASP A 120 7.19 -20.64 -17.13
C ASP A 120 8.37 -21.63 -17.22
N ARG A 121 8.68 -22.03 -18.43
CA ARG A 121 9.77 -22.97 -18.72
C ARG A 121 10.57 -22.45 -19.89
N GLU A 122 11.87 -22.36 -19.69
CA GLU A 122 12.81 -22.08 -20.77
C GLU A 122 13.57 -23.37 -21.14
N PRO A 123 13.53 -23.81 -22.39
CA PRO A 123 14.30 -24.97 -22.82
C PRO A 123 15.79 -24.65 -22.65
N LEU A 124 16.46 -25.49 -21.90
CA LEU A 124 17.94 -25.46 -21.90
C LEU A 124 18.42 -25.98 -23.24
N PRO A 125 19.46 -25.36 -23.83
CA PRO A 125 20.03 -25.88 -25.07
C PRO A 125 20.43 -27.34 -24.88
N ASP A 126 19.77 -28.21 -25.63
CA ASP A 126 19.97 -29.65 -25.55
C ASP A 126 21.47 -29.96 -25.69
N ALA A 127 21.97 -30.79 -24.79
CA ALA A 127 23.25 -31.43 -24.89
C ALA A 127 23.19 -32.57 -25.94
N GLY A 128 22.65 -32.28 -27.14
CA GLY A 128 22.61 -33.22 -28.24
C GLY A 128 24.00 -33.80 -28.58
N VAL A 129 24.16 -34.44 -29.73
CA VAL A 129 25.45 -35.03 -30.17
C VAL A 129 26.63 -34.07 -29.96
N GLY A 130 26.40 -32.76 -30.09
CA GLY A 130 27.37 -31.72 -29.72
C GLY A 130 27.72 -31.66 -28.23
N GLY A 131 26.85 -32.09 -27.33
CA GLY A 131 27.10 -32.16 -25.87
C GLY A 131 28.01 -33.34 -25.51
N ALA A 132 27.88 -34.47 -26.20
CA ALA A 132 28.78 -35.62 -26.01
C ALA A 132 30.21 -35.31 -26.50
N LEU A 133 30.36 -34.64 -27.64
CA LEU A 133 31.66 -34.17 -28.14
C LEU A 133 32.30 -33.10 -27.24
N ARG A 134 31.49 -32.21 -26.62
CA ARG A 134 31.95 -31.21 -25.62
C ARG A 134 32.36 -31.87 -24.31
N GLY A 135 31.72 -32.98 -23.91
CA GLY A 135 32.13 -33.79 -22.75
C GLY A 135 33.55 -34.33 -22.89
N ILE A 136 33.94 -34.72 -24.10
CA ILE A 136 35.31 -35.17 -24.42
C ILE A 136 36.28 -33.98 -24.39
N GLY A 137 35.89 -32.80 -24.92
CA GLY A 137 36.70 -31.58 -24.85
C GLY A 137 36.93 -31.08 -23.42
N ARG A 138 35.95 -31.25 -22.52
CA ARG A 138 36.05 -30.92 -21.11
C ARG A 138 37.04 -31.80 -20.35
N SER A 139 37.12 -33.09 -20.70
CA SER A 139 38.13 -34.01 -20.12
C SER A 139 39.55 -33.68 -20.56
N LEU A 140 39.71 -32.86 -21.59
CA LEU A 140 40.98 -32.37 -22.13
C LEU A 140 41.30 -30.93 -21.66
N GLY A 141 40.52 -30.36 -20.76
CA GLY A 141 40.75 -29.02 -20.20
C GLY A 141 40.48 -27.86 -21.18
N ILE A 142 39.81 -28.12 -22.31
CA ILE A 142 39.52 -27.16 -23.37
C ILE A 142 37.99 -26.95 -23.40
N GLY A 143 37.48 -25.95 -22.66
CA GLY A 143 36.06 -25.56 -22.76
C GLY A 143 35.61 -24.71 -21.61
N ARG A 144 34.97 -23.59 -21.93
CA ARG A 144 34.16 -22.79 -21.02
C ARG A 144 32.91 -23.58 -20.62
N ASP A 145 32.35 -23.25 -19.47
CA ASP A 145 31.17 -23.92 -18.89
C ASP A 145 29.90 -23.47 -19.63
N ASP A 146 29.73 -23.86 -20.91
CA ASP A 146 28.58 -23.50 -21.75
C ASP A 146 27.22 -23.89 -21.13
N ALA A 147 27.23 -24.85 -20.18
CA ALA A 147 26.01 -25.25 -19.46
C ALA A 147 25.59 -24.23 -18.42
N GLU A 148 26.52 -23.58 -17.72
CA GLU A 148 26.23 -22.48 -16.82
C GLU A 148 25.82 -21.24 -17.59
N ASP A 149 26.49 -20.92 -18.70
CA ASP A 149 26.09 -19.84 -19.59
C ASP A 149 24.69 -20.06 -20.20
N GLY A 150 24.34 -21.31 -20.51
CA GLY A 150 23.00 -21.68 -20.98
C GLY A 150 21.92 -21.48 -19.92
N LYS A 151 22.18 -21.87 -18.67
CA LYS A 151 21.26 -21.64 -17.53
C LYS A 151 21.13 -20.17 -17.21
N ALA A 152 22.21 -19.40 -17.23
CA ALA A 152 22.19 -17.97 -16.99
C ALA A 152 21.36 -17.22 -18.04
N ARG A 153 21.48 -17.60 -19.34
CA ARG A 153 20.66 -17.02 -20.41
C ARG A 153 19.19 -17.39 -20.27
N ALA A 154 18.87 -18.65 -19.94
CA ALA A 154 17.49 -19.08 -19.69
C ALA A 154 16.87 -18.32 -18.51
N ALA A 155 17.58 -18.18 -17.39
CA ALA A 155 17.14 -17.42 -16.22
C ALA A 155 16.92 -15.94 -16.56
N SER A 156 17.82 -15.33 -17.34
CA SER A 156 17.68 -13.95 -17.79
C SER A 156 16.46 -13.74 -18.70
N ALA A 157 16.19 -14.67 -19.61
CA ALA A 157 15.02 -14.62 -20.49
C ALA A 157 13.71 -14.75 -19.71
N MET A 158 13.65 -15.65 -18.71
CA MET A 158 12.49 -15.78 -17.81
C MET A 158 12.27 -14.53 -16.97
N ALA A 159 13.34 -13.96 -16.41
CA ALA A 159 13.27 -12.73 -15.63
C ALA A 159 12.77 -11.55 -16.47
N ALA A 160 13.22 -11.42 -17.73
CA ALA A 160 12.75 -10.38 -18.64
C ALA A 160 11.25 -10.51 -18.93
N ARG A 161 10.76 -11.72 -19.20
CA ARG A 161 9.32 -11.97 -19.42
C ARG A 161 8.47 -11.63 -18.21
N LEU A 162 8.95 -11.95 -17.00
CA LEU A 162 8.27 -11.58 -15.76
C LEU A 162 8.22 -10.05 -15.60
N ASP A 163 9.34 -9.37 -15.81
CA ASP A 163 9.41 -7.90 -15.69
C ASP A 163 8.46 -7.20 -16.68
N ASP A 164 8.45 -7.63 -17.94
CA ASP A 164 7.54 -7.11 -18.96
C ASP A 164 6.07 -7.35 -18.58
N SER A 165 5.73 -8.53 -18.05
CA SER A 165 4.38 -8.86 -17.62
C SER A 165 3.94 -8.07 -16.39
N LEU A 166 4.83 -7.83 -15.42
CA LEU A 166 4.58 -6.99 -14.26
C LEU A 166 4.37 -5.53 -14.66
N ARG A 167 5.20 -4.99 -15.55
CA ARG A 167 5.03 -3.64 -16.09
C ARG A 167 3.67 -3.47 -16.76
N ALA A 168 3.32 -4.38 -17.67
CA ALA A 168 2.03 -4.35 -18.35
C ALA A 168 0.83 -4.45 -17.38
N SER A 169 0.97 -5.16 -16.27
CA SER A 169 -0.06 -5.24 -15.23
C SER A 169 -0.14 -3.95 -14.41
N THR A 170 0.99 -3.35 -14.09
CA THR A 170 1.07 -2.08 -13.37
C THR A 170 0.46 -0.94 -14.21
N ASP A 171 0.79 -0.86 -15.49
CA ASP A 171 0.25 0.15 -16.40
C ASP A 171 -1.28 0.07 -16.50
N ARG A 172 -1.84 -1.14 -16.50
CA ARG A 172 -3.31 -1.34 -16.49
C ARG A 172 -3.98 -0.90 -15.18
N LEU A 173 -3.26 -0.93 -14.05
CA LEU A 173 -3.80 -0.49 -12.76
C LEU A 173 -3.76 1.04 -12.59
N ILE A 174 -2.89 1.71 -13.35
CA ILE A 174 -2.70 3.18 -13.27
C ILE A 174 -3.60 3.91 -14.29
N ALA A 175 -3.97 3.26 -15.40
CA ALA A 175 -4.85 3.81 -16.44
C ALA A 175 -6.32 3.87 -15.99
#